data_7634fc5bc6c1f7ce051ca2ce5b1a2a93
#
_entry.id   7634fc5bc6c1f7ce051ca2ce5b1a2a93
#
_cell.length_a   1.000
_cell.length_b   1.000
_cell.length_c   1.000
_cell.angle_alpha   90.00
_cell.angle_beta   90.00
_cell.angle_gamma   90.00
#
_symmetry.space_group_name_H-M   'P 1'
#
loop_
_entity.id
_entity.type
_entity.pdbx_description
1 polymer ?
#
loop_
_entity_poly.entity_id
_entity_poly.type
_entity_poly.pdbx_seq_one_letter_code
_entity_poly.pdbx_strand_id
1 'polypeptide(L)'
;MNAPYPPALLRAEAARRPPAAVEPWRIRPDAVRLSSRPLQWRYLNIERREVEPGSHDLPGGTTHHLVFISLADGHCIRSSAQGQTETEFEAGHVSMHPAFTPVRWQWDTRLSFAMLYLDVDFLDRVAHQVFDLSSWEFRLRSVERQRDPLVTQIAGLLSREALNSDQASALQAETMAMQLAVHLIRHYGEQPRPAVAEQNPLPPRAVLLASEFIHDNYARDISLADIARAAHLSPFHLARQFKKSTGMTPHQYLVAVRVNSARSLLSAGAGAKSLADVAAAVGFSDQSHLTRHFKRQLGLTPRQLKQ
;
A
#
# COMPACT_ATOMS: atom_id res chain seq x y z
N MET A 1 2.81 -18.99 46.81
CA MET A 1 2.57 -20.14 45.94
C MET A 1 1.95 -19.61 44.63
N ASN A 2 2.81 -19.40 43.64
CA ASN A 2 2.39 -18.92 42.32
C ASN A 2 2.06 -20.13 41.44
N ALA A 3 0.84 -20.23 40.98
CA ALA A 3 0.44 -21.23 39.99
C ALA A 3 1.00 -20.84 38.62
N PRO A 4 1.65 -21.72 37.86
CA PRO A 4 2.14 -21.43 36.53
C PRO A 4 0.97 -21.42 35.53
N TYR A 5 0.94 -20.40 34.69
CA TYR A 5 0.05 -20.28 33.51
C TYR A 5 0.15 -21.53 32.63
N PRO A 6 -0.96 -22.09 32.14
CA PRO A 6 -0.94 -23.29 31.34
C PRO A 6 -0.31 -23.03 29.96
N PRO A 7 0.61 -23.89 29.48
CA PRO A 7 1.33 -23.70 28.22
C PRO A 7 0.49 -23.90 26.95
N ALA A 8 -0.81 -24.13 27.07
CA ALA A 8 -1.71 -24.38 25.94
C ALA A 8 -2.12 -23.09 25.18
N LEU A 9 -2.08 -21.91 25.83
CA LEU A 9 -2.46 -20.65 25.20
C LEU A 9 -1.35 -20.06 24.32
N LEU A 10 -0.08 -20.43 24.54
CA LEU A 10 1.04 -19.95 23.71
C LEU A 10 1.18 -20.71 22.37
N ARG A 11 0.50 -21.82 22.18
CA ARG A 11 0.52 -22.57 20.91
C ARG A 11 -0.57 -22.15 19.91
N ALA A 12 -1.60 -21.44 20.33
CA ALA A 12 -2.69 -20.98 19.46
C ALA A 12 -2.38 -19.67 18.72
N GLU A 13 -1.45 -18.83 19.22
CA GLU A 13 -1.05 -17.58 18.57
C GLU A 13 0.10 -17.72 17.56
N ALA A 14 0.77 -18.87 17.53
CA ALA A 14 1.86 -19.13 16.57
C ALA A 14 1.39 -19.49 15.15
N ALA A 15 0.09 -19.59 14.93
CA ALA A 15 -0.47 -20.03 13.66
C ALA A 15 -1.44 -19.00 13.06
N ARG A 16 -0.91 -17.96 12.45
CA ARG A 16 -1.37 -17.32 11.22
C ARG A 16 -0.55 -16.06 10.99
N ARG A 17 0.58 -16.21 10.25
CA ARG A 17 1.17 -15.05 9.56
C ARG A 17 0.05 -14.43 8.74
N PRO A 18 -0.15 -13.08 8.79
CA PRO A 18 -1.08 -12.45 7.87
C PRO A 18 -0.65 -12.86 6.45
N PRO A 19 -1.59 -13.24 5.59
CA PRO A 19 -1.27 -13.64 4.23
C PRO A 19 -0.53 -12.50 3.53
N ALA A 20 0.49 -12.84 2.75
CA ALA A 20 1.27 -11.84 2.02
C ALA A 20 0.40 -11.20 0.94
N ALA A 21 0.53 -9.89 0.79
CA ALA A 21 -0.08 -9.16 -0.32
C ALA A 21 0.51 -9.63 -1.66
N VAL A 22 -0.33 -9.67 -2.69
CA VAL A 22 0.02 -10.18 -4.02
C VAL A 22 0.31 -9.01 -4.96
N GLU A 23 1.35 -9.13 -5.77
CA GLU A 23 1.60 -8.20 -6.85
C GLU A 23 0.50 -8.32 -7.92
N PRO A 24 -0.17 -7.22 -8.32
CA PRO A 24 -1.36 -7.28 -9.19
C PRO A 24 -1.14 -8.03 -10.51
N TRP A 25 0.04 -7.92 -11.09
CA TRP A 25 0.38 -8.59 -12.37
C TRP A 25 0.57 -10.10 -12.25
N ARG A 26 0.62 -10.65 -11.05
CA ARG A 26 0.61 -12.10 -10.81
C ARG A 26 -0.80 -12.67 -10.77
N ILE A 27 -1.81 -11.80 -10.73
CA ILE A 27 -3.21 -12.18 -10.70
C ILE A 27 -3.65 -12.45 -12.14
N ARG A 28 -4.00 -13.70 -12.48
CA ARG A 28 -4.52 -14.07 -13.81
C ARG A 28 -3.71 -13.46 -14.97
N PRO A 29 -2.42 -13.75 -15.09
CA PRO A 29 -1.58 -13.22 -16.17
C PRO A 29 -2.05 -13.65 -17.55
N ASP A 30 -2.77 -14.76 -17.65
CA ASP A 30 -3.44 -15.28 -18.86
C ASP A 30 -4.54 -14.36 -19.39
N ALA A 31 -5.13 -13.54 -18.54
CA ALA A 31 -6.21 -12.62 -18.89
C ALA A 31 -5.74 -11.28 -19.50
N VAL A 32 -4.44 -11.00 -19.50
CA VAL A 32 -3.88 -9.72 -19.96
C VAL A 32 -3.92 -9.64 -21.49
N ARG A 33 -4.51 -8.55 -22.01
CA ARG A 33 -4.59 -8.23 -23.46
C ARG A 33 -3.68 -7.08 -23.84
N LEU A 34 -3.39 -6.19 -22.90
CA LEU A 34 -2.47 -5.06 -23.03
C LEU A 34 -1.79 -4.83 -21.68
N SER A 35 -0.48 -4.55 -21.67
CA SER A 35 0.25 -4.19 -20.44
C SER A 35 1.29 -3.13 -20.74
N SER A 36 1.37 -2.10 -19.90
CA SER A 36 2.44 -1.10 -19.91
C SER A 36 3.69 -1.54 -19.14
N ARG A 37 3.68 -2.67 -18.46
CA ARG A 37 4.82 -3.12 -17.64
C ARG A 37 6.16 -3.23 -18.40
N PRO A 38 6.21 -3.68 -19.64
CA PRO A 38 7.46 -3.69 -20.41
C PRO A 38 8.07 -2.30 -20.60
N LEU A 39 7.27 -1.22 -20.50
CA LEU A 39 7.69 0.18 -20.63
C LEU A 39 8.31 0.75 -19.35
N GLN A 40 8.26 -0.01 -18.25
CA GLN A 40 8.87 0.36 -16.95
C GLN A 40 8.44 1.74 -16.42
N TRP A 41 7.17 2.12 -16.63
CA TRP A 41 6.61 3.36 -16.08
C TRP A 41 6.72 3.38 -14.56
N ARG A 42 6.99 4.54 -14.00
CA ARG A 42 7.53 4.66 -12.65
C ARG A 42 6.50 4.54 -11.53
N TYR A 43 5.36 5.18 -11.63
CA TYR A 43 4.43 5.36 -10.51
C TYR A 43 3.12 4.62 -10.68
N LEU A 44 2.83 4.24 -11.91
CA LEU A 44 1.65 3.48 -12.24
C LEU A 44 1.92 2.55 -13.42
N ASN A 45 1.09 1.53 -13.52
CA ASN A 45 0.98 0.72 -14.72
C ASN A 45 -0.48 0.53 -15.08
N ILE A 46 -0.74 0.24 -16.35
CA ILE A 46 -2.08 -0.10 -16.84
C ILE A 46 -2.05 -1.46 -17.52
N GLU A 47 -3.11 -2.24 -17.29
CA GLU A 47 -3.39 -3.45 -18.05
C GLU A 47 -4.85 -3.46 -18.49
N ARG A 48 -5.11 -3.92 -19.72
CA ARG A 48 -6.45 -4.32 -20.14
C ARG A 48 -6.56 -5.82 -20.00
N ARG A 49 -7.64 -6.26 -19.39
CA ARG A 49 -7.87 -7.68 -19.07
C ARG A 49 -9.24 -8.14 -19.50
N GLU A 50 -9.29 -9.40 -19.91
CA GLU A 50 -10.52 -10.16 -20.15
C GLU A 50 -10.46 -11.43 -19.33
N VAL A 51 -11.41 -11.60 -18.40
CA VAL A 51 -11.47 -12.77 -17.51
C VAL A 51 -12.75 -13.56 -17.76
N GLU A 52 -12.60 -14.86 -17.93
CA GLU A 52 -13.72 -15.79 -17.98
C GLU A 52 -14.32 -15.98 -16.57
N PRO A 53 -15.59 -16.46 -16.46
CA PRO A 53 -16.23 -16.70 -15.17
C PRO A 53 -15.33 -17.39 -14.16
N GLY A 54 -15.39 -16.96 -12.89
CA GLY A 54 -14.52 -17.51 -11.85
C GLY A 54 -14.50 -16.74 -10.56
N SER A 55 -13.46 -16.94 -9.79
CA SER A 55 -13.25 -16.24 -8.52
C SER A 55 -11.78 -15.97 -8.28
N HIS A 56 -11.51 -14.98 -7.43
CA HIS A 56 -10.18 -14.67 -6.97
C HIS A 56 -10.17 -14.29 -5.50
N ASP A 57 -9.29 -14.90 -4.71
CA ASP A 57 -9.19 -14.68 -3.27
C ASP A 57 -7.82 -14.06 -2.94
N LEU A 58 -7.84 -12.89 -2.34
CA LEU A 58 -6.67 -12.11 -1.95
C LEU A 58 -6.69 -11.81 -0.45
N PRO A 59 -6.42 -12.79 0.39
CA PRO A 59 -6.50 -12.62 1.85
C PRO A 59 -5.48 -11.62 2.42
N GLY A 60 -4.42 -11.30 1.69
CA GLY A 60 -3.45 -10.24 2.01
C GLY A 60 -3.63 -8.94 1.21
N GLY A 61 -4.64 -8.91 0.32
CA GLY A 61 -4.80 -7.83 -0.64
C GLY A 61 -3.70 -7.78 -1.69
N THR A 62 -3.55 -6.63 -2.32
CA THR A 62 -2.53 -6.35 -3.34
C THR A 62 -1.47 -5.39 -2.84
N THR A 63 -0.28 -5.40 -3.44
CA THR A 63 0.83 -4.49 -3.11
C THR A 63 0.64 -3.06 -3.63
N HIS A 64 -0.33 -2.82 -4.50
CA HIS A 64 -0.65 -1.54 -5.13
C HIS A 64 -2.12 -1.21 -4.93
N HIS A 65 -2.46 0.06 -4.99
CA HIS A 65 -3.87 0.44 -5.14
C HIS A 65 -4.35 0.07 -6.53
N LEU A 66 -5.55 -0.51 -6.61
CA LEU A 66 -6.17 -0.88 -7.87
C LEU A 66 -7.29 0.09 -8.21
N VAL A 67 -7.30 0.54 -9.45
CA VAL A 67 -8.41 1.29 -10.04
C VAL A 67 -8.88 0.52 -11.27
N PHE A 68 -10.10 0.02 -11.21
CA PHE A 68 -10.73 -0.72 -12.29
C PHE A 68 -11.64 0.21 -13.08
N ILE A 69 -11.59 0.12 -14.39
CA ILE A 69 -12.50 0.78 -15.31
C ILE A 69 -13.17 -0.30 -16.15
N SER A 70 -14.47 -0.45 -15.99
CA SER A 70 -15.24 -1.42 -16.78
C SER A 70 -15.26 -1.04 -18.26
N LEU A 71 -14.95 -1.98 -19.14
CA LEU A 71 -14.96 -1.77 -20.59
C LEU A 71 -16.21 -2.36 -21.24
N ALA A 72 -16.95 -3.18 -20.50
CA ALA A 72 -18.22 -3.78 -20.90
C ALA A 72 -19.11 -3.94 -19.65
N ASP A 73 -20.37 -4.19 -19.88
CA ASP A 73 -21.29 -4.53 -18.81
C ASP A 73 -20.90 -5.89 -18.20
N GLY A 74 -21.18 -6.05 -16.93
CA GLY A 74 -20.81 -7.27 -16.19
C GLY A 74 -21.35 -7.27 -14.77
N HIS A 75 -21.15 -8.39 -14.10
CA HIS A 75 -21.59 -8.61 -12.74
C HIS A 75 -20.47 -9.23 -11.90
N CYS A 76 -20.35 -8.79 -10.65
CA CYS A 76 -19.35 -9.29 -9.72
C CYS A 76 -19.87 -9.25 -8.29
N ILE A 77 -19.53 -10.26 -7.53
CA ILE A 77 -19.75 -10.31 -6.08
C ILE A 77 -18.40 -10.09 -5.40
N ARG A 78 -18.32 -9.07 -4.56
CA ARG A 78 -17.16 -8.77 -3.74
C ARG A 78 -17.42 -9.13 -2.29
N SER A 79 -16.54 -9.89 -1.67
CA SER A 79 -16.57 -10.18 -0.23
C SER A 79 -15.35 -9.55 0.46
N SER A 80 -15.57 -8.86 1.55
CA SER A 80 -14.55 -8.18 2.35
C SER A 80 -14.89 -8.27 3.84
N ALA A 81 -14.06 -7.72 4.71
CA ALA A 81 -14.34 -7.62 6.14
C ALA A 81 -15.62 -6.81 6.46
N GLN A 82 -16.06 -5.94 5.54
CA GLN A 82 -17.29 -5.13 5.68
C GLN A 82 -18.55 -5.86 5.22
N GLY A 83 -18.42 -7.07 4.70
CA GLY A 83 -19.53 -7.87 4.18
C GLY A 83 -19.38 -8.23 2.71
N GLN A 84 -20.49 -8.69 2.15
CA GLN A 84 -20.62 -9.05 0.76
C GLN A 84 -21.40 -7.97 0.01
N THR A 85 -20.91 -7.57 -1.15
CA THR A 85 -21.56 -6.60 -2.04
C THR A 85 -21.65 -7.22 -3.43
N GLU A 86 -22.85 -7.25 -3.96
CA GLU A 86 -23.17 -7.64 -5.33
C GLU A 86 -23.24 -6.36 -6.19
N THR A 87 -22.56 -6.36 -7.31
CA THR A 87 -22.40 -5.15 -8.14
C THR A 87 -22.53 -5.48 -9.61
N GLU A 88 -23.49 -4.83 -10.26
CA GLU A 88 -23.60 -4.78 -11.72
C GLU A 88 -22.78 -3.59 -12.24
N PHE A 89 -21.97 -3.81 -13.25
CA PHE A 89 -21.17 -2.78 -13.88
C PHE A 89 -21.71 -2.47 -15.28
N GLU A 90 -21.63 -1.21 -15.65
CA GLU A 90 -21.75 -0.75 -17.02
C GLU A 90 -20.39 -0.28 -17.54
N ALA A 91 -20.22 -0.26 -18.84
CA ALA A 91 -19.01 0.32 -19.43
C ALA A 91 -18.77 1.76 -18.94
N GLY A 92 -17.54 2.06 -18.54
CA GLY A 92 -17.14 3.34 -17.96
C GLY A 92 -17.33 3.48 -16.44
N HIS A 93 -17.90 2.47 -15.75
CA HIS A 93 -17.89 2.46 -14.28
C HIS A 93 -16.48 2.25 -13.75
N VAL A 94 -16.17 2.98 -12.69
CA VAL A 94 -14.89 2.96 -11.97
C VAL A 94 -15.10 2.35 -10.60
N SER A 95 -14.22 1.41 -10.24
CA SER A 95 -14.14 0.84 -8.89
C SER A 95 -12.71 0.94 -8.38
N MET A 96 -12.54 1.18 -7.08
CA MET A 96 -11.23 1.33 -6.46
C MET A 96 -11.06 0.37 -5.30
N HIS A 97 -9.88 -0.23 -5.24
CA HIS A 97 -9.52 -1.15 -4.19
C HIS A 97 -8.17 -0.78 -3.58
N PRO A 98 -8.16 -0.37 -2.31
CA PRO A 98 -6.94 0.03 -1.64
C PRO A 98 -5.95 -1.13 -1.52
N ALA A 99 -4.65 -0.82 -1.58
CA ALA A 99 -3.60 -1.78 -1.31
C ALA A 99 -3.74 -2.42 0.07
N PHE A 100 -3.21 -3.62 0.23
CA PHE A 100 -3.17 -4.38 1.49
C PHE A 100 -4.54 -4.64 2.13
N THR A 101 -5.63 -4.51 1.35
CA THR A 101 -6.99 -4.76 1.82
C THR A 101 -7.44 -6.15 1.38
N PRO A 102 -7.77 -7.05 2.31
CA PRO A 102 -8.27 -8.39 1.97
C PRO A 102 -9.56 -8.30 1.17
N VAL A 103 -9.66 -9.11 0.12
CA VAL A 103 -10.84 -9.15 -0.73
C VAL A 103 -10.95 -10.48 -1.44
N ARG A 104 -12.20 -10.91 -1.69
CA ARG A 104 -12.54 -11.98 -2.62
C ARG A 104 -13.51 -11.43 -3.65
N TRP A 105 -13.23 -11.72 -4.93
CA TRP A 105 -14.13 -11.46 -6.04
C TRP A 105 -14.66 -12.76 -6.62
N GLN A 106 -15.94 -12.77 -6.99
CA GLN A 106 -16.60 -13.82 -7.74
C GLN A 106 -17.37 -13.20 -8.90
N TRP A 107 -17.33 -13.81 -10.07
CA TRP A 107 -18.07 -13.36 -11.25
C TRP A 107 -18.51 -14.57 -12.07
N ASP A 108 -19.68 -14.48 -12.66
CA ASP A 108 -20.36 -15.55 -13.41
C ASP A 108 -20.45 -15.26 -14.91
N THR A 109 -20.05 -14.04 -15.32
CA THR A 109 -20.01 -13.60 -16.71
C THR A 109 -18.57 -13.24 -17.10
N ARG A 110 -18.29 -13.18 -18.39
CA ARG A 110 -16.99 -12.66 -18.87
C ARG A 110 -16.89 -11.18 -18.53
N LEU A 111 -15.79 -10.78 -17.88
CA LEU A 111 -15.51 -9.38 -17.56
C LEU A 111 -14.40 -8.83 -18.44
N SER A 112 -14.59 -7.60 -18.92
CA SER A 112 -13.58 -6.82 -19.64
C SER A 112 -13.36 -5.49 -18.93
N PHE A 113 -12.11 -5.22 -18.54
CA PHE A 113 -11.77 -4.00 -17.78
C PHE A 113 -10.34 -3.54 -18.05
N ALA A 114 -10.11 -2.24 -17.87
CA ALA A 114 -8.79 -1.69 -17.68
C ALA A 114 -8.50 -1.63 -16.16
N MET A 115 -7.27 -1.95 -15.76
CA MET A 115 -6.83 -1.91 -14.39
C MET A 115 -5.56 -1.09 -14.27
N LEU A 116 -5.61 -0.01 -13.49
CA LEU A 116 -4.46 0.79 -13.11
C LEU A 116 -3.90 0.26 -11.80
N TYR A 117 -2.59 0.10 -11.75
CA TYR A 117 -1.84 -0.19 -10.52
C TYR A 117 -1.10 1.05 -10.09
N LEU A 118 -1.47 1.62 -8.96
CA LEU A 118 -0.86 2.83 -8.45
C LEU A 118 0.03 2.49 -7.26
N ASP A 119 1.28 2.94 -7.33
CA ASP A 119 2.26 2.72 -6.28
C ASP A 119 1.85 3.42 -4.98
N VAL A 120 1.91 2.69 -3.88
CA VAL A 120 1.47 3.19 -2.56
C VAL A 120 2.35 4.33 -2.08
N ASP A 121 3.67 4.15 -2.15
CA ASP A 121 4.62 5.17 -1.68
C ASP A 121 4.52 6.45 -2.52
N PHE A 122 4.19 6.34 -3.80
CA PHE A 122 3.96 7.50 -4.64
C PHE A 122 2.72 8.29 -4.19
N LEU A 123 1.59 7.59 -3.97
CA LEU A 123 0.36 8.23 -3.53
C LEU A 123 0.53 8.89 -2.15
N ASP A 124 1.21 8.22 -1.23
CA ASP A 124 1.56 8.75 0.09
C ASP A 124 2.43 10.00 0.00
N ARG A 125 3.45 10.00 -0.89
CA ARG A 125 4.28 11.21 -1.12
C ARG A 125 3.46 12.37 -1.66
N VAL A 126 2.56 12.15 -2.60
CA VAL A 126 1.69 13.20 -3.14
C VAL A 126 0.74 13.73 -2.05
N ALA A 127 0.18 12.84 -1.23
CA ALA A 127 -0.67 13.23 -0.10
C ALA A 127 0.10 14.14 0.87
N HIS A 128 1.33 13.77 1.20
CA HIS A 128 2.17 14.56 2.10
C HIS A 128 2.62 15.90 1.46
N GLN A 129 3.16 15.88 0.25
CA GLN A 129 3.77 17.06 -0.36
C GLN A 129 2.76 18.10 -0.87
N VAL A 130 1.58 17.65 -1.30
CA VAL A 130 0.58 18.52 -1.94
C VAL A 130 -0.54 18.89 -0.98
N PHE A 131 -0.89 18.02 -0.04
CA PHE A 131 -2.03 18.21 0.85
C PHE A 131 -1.65 18.28 2.33
N ASP A 132 -0.35 18.23 2.66
CA ASP A 132 0.17 18.20 4.03
C ASP A 132 -0.47 17.08 4.88
N LEU A 133 -0.85 15.98 4.23
CA LEU A 133 -1.40 14.79 4.86
C LEU A 133 -0.29 13.78 5.12
N SER A 134 -0.11 13.36 6.36
CA SER A 134 0.80 12.25 6.64
C SER A 134 0.24 10.93 6.14
N SER A 135 1.12 9.97 5.83
CA SER A 135 0.77 8.65 5.27
C SER A 135 -0.20 7.82 6.12
N TRP A 136 -0.40 8.17 7.40
CA TRP A 136 -1.40 7.56 8.28
C TRP A 136 -2.74 8.33 8.29
N GLU A 137 -2.76 9.58 7.86
CA GLU A 137 -3.97 10.41 7.72
C GLU A 137 -4.67 10.17 6.39
N PHE A 138 -3.93 9.69 5.41
CA PHE A 138 -4.48 9.39 4.11
C PHE A 138 -4.82 7.90 3.98
N ARG A 139 -6.06 7.61 3.64
CA ARG A 139 -6.49 6.29 3.19
C ARG A 139 -7.33 6.44 1.95
N LEU A 140 -7.01 5.68 0.92
CA LEU A 140 -7.87 5.59 -0.24
C LEU A 140 -9.13 4.79 0.14
N ARG A 141 -10.29 5.34 -0.13
CA ARG A 141 -11.57 4.69 0.12
C ARG A 141 -11.82 3.61 -0.93
N SER A 142 -12.30 2.45 -0.49
CA SER A 142 -12.88 1.47 -1.42
C SER A 142 -14.18 2.00 -1.98
N VAL A 143 -14.30 2.05 -3.29
CA VAL A 143 -15.53 2.48 -3.97
C VAL A 143 -15.88 1.51 -5.08
N GLU A 144 -17.17 1.38 -5.32
CA GLU A 144 -17.73 0.54 -6.36
C GLU A 144 -18.62 1.39 -7.27
N ARG A 145 -18.58 1.10 -8.57
CA ARG A 145 -19.58 1.59 -9.53
C ARG A 145 -19.75 3.13 -9.56
N GLN A 146 -18.63 3.86 -9.52
CA GLN A 146 -18.65 5.31 -9.69
C GLN A 146 -18.52 5.68 -11.16
N ARG A 147 -19.12 6.81 -11.58
CA ARG A 147 -18.80 7.43 -12.85
C ARG A 147 -17.80 8.55 -12.62
N ASP A 148 -16.58 8.34 -13.12
CA ASP A 148 -15.48 9.31 -13.01
C ASP A 148 -14.88 9.56 -14.38
N PRO A 149 -15.32 10.64 -15.07
CA PRO A 149 -14.83 10.95 -16.41
C PRO A 149 -13.32 11.17 -16.49
N LEU A 150 -12.72 11.75 -15.43
CA LEU A 150 -11.27 12.02 -15.43
C LEU A 150 -10.48 10.71 -15.33
N VAL A 151 -10.86 9.81 -14.43
CA VAL A 151 -10.21 8.49 -14.29
C VAL A 151 -10.34 7.70 -15.59
N THR A 152 -11.54 7.69 -16.20
CA THR A 152 -11.78 6.99 -17.48
C THR A 152 -10.96 7.59 -18.61
N GLN A 153 -10.84 8.92 -18.69
CA GLN A 153 -10.03 9.61 -19.70
C GLN A 153 -8.54 9.29 -19.53
N ILE A 154 -8.02 9.35 -18.32
CA ILE A 154 -6.61 9.01 -18.01
C ILE A 154 -6.32 7.56 -18.41
N ALA A 155 -7.18 6.61 -18.05
CA ALA A 155 -7.00 5.21 -18.43
C ALA A 155 -7.00 5.01 -19.95
N GLY A 156 -7.84 5.74 -20.69
CA GLY A 156 -7.87 5.74 -22.16
C GLY A 156 -6.58 6.27 -22.78
N LEU A 157 -6.05 7.38 -22.23
CA LEU A 157 -4.77 7.96 -22.66
C LEU A 157 -3.61 7.01 -22.39
N LEU A 158 -3.50 6.49 -21.15
CA LEU A 158 -2.46 5.52 -20.79
C LEU A 158 -2.50 4.24 -21.63
N SER A 159 -3.71 3.78 -21.98
CA SER A 159 -3.85 2.62 -22.88
C SER A 159 -3.28 2.91 -24.27
N ARG A 160 -3.47 4.13 -24.79
CA ARG A 160 -2.89 4.55 -26.07
C ARG A 160 -1.38 4.69 -26.01
N GLU A 161 -0.85 5.28 -24.93
CA GLU A 161 0.59 5.36 -24.69
C GLU A 161 1.24 3.97 -24.60
N ALA A 162 0.56 3.00 -23.98
CA ALA A 162 1.05 1.63 -23.88
C ALA A 162 1.11 0.91 -25.26
N LEU A 163 0.31 1.34 -26.23
CA LEU A 163 0.33 0.81 -27.60
C LEU A 163 1.37 1.50 -28.50
N ASN A 164 1.58 2.80 -28.29
CA ASN A 164 2.40 3.65 -29.18
C ASN A 164 3.65 4.17 -28.46
N SER A 165 4.28 3.35 -27.62
CA SER A 165 5.39 3.74 -26.79
C SER A 165 6.53 4.39 -27.56
N ASP A 166 6.79 5.64 -27.29
CA ASP A 166 7.95 6.41 -27.73
C ASP A 166 8.77 6.90 -26.52
N GLN A 167 9.79 7.74 -26.76
CA GLN A 167 10.64 8.27 -25.71
C GLN A 167 9.90 9.21 -24.75
N ALA A 168 8.77 9.81 -25.16
CA ALA A 168 7.97 10.70 -24.34
C ALA A 168 6.95 9.94 -23.46
N SER A 169 6.68 8.69 -23.79
CA SER A 169 5.64 7.86 -23.15
C SER A 169 5.80 7.75 -21.61
N ALA A 170 7.04 7.59 -21.13
CA ALA A 170 7.31 7.54 -19.69
C ALA A 170 6.98 8.86 -18.97
N LEU A 171 7.34 10.01 -19.57
CA LEU A 171 7.06 11.33 -19.02
C LEU A 171 5.55 11.63 -19.03
N GLN A 172 4.85 11.24 -20.08
CA GLN A 172 3.39 11.37 -20.16
C GLN A 172 2.72 10.52 -19.08
N ALA A 173 3.15 9.27 -18.90
CA ALA A 173 2.64 8.39 -17.86
C ALA A 173 2.88 8.96 -16.44
N GLU A 174 4.06 9.53 -16.17
CA GLU A 174 4.36 10.20 -14.88
C GLU A 174 3.46 11.43 -14.65
N THR A 175 3.20 12.22 -15.69
CA THR A 175 2.31 13.38 -15.61
C THR A 175 0.86 12.96 -15.31
N MET A 176 0.38 11.92 -15.99
CA MET A 176 -0.96 11.36 -15.76
C MET A 176 -1.05 10.69 -14.38
N ALA A 177 0.02 10.06 -13.91
CA ALA A 177 0.08 9.50 -12.55
C ALA A 177 -0.09 10.60 -11.49
N MET A 178 0.58 11.74 -11.65
CA MET A 178 0.45 12.88 -10.74
C MET A 178 -0.97 13.44 -10.76
N GLN A 179 -1.55 13.65 -11.94
CA GLN A 179 -2.92 14.13 -12.08
C GLN A 179 -3.92 13.17 -11.43
N LEU A 180 -3.76 11.86 -11.68
CA LEU A 180 -4.59 10.82 -11.07
C LEU A 180 -4.45 10.83 -9.55
N ALA A 181 -3.22 10.85 -9.02
CA ALA A 181 -2.98 10.87 -7.58
C ALA A 181 -3.66 12.04 -6.89
N VAL A 182 -3.49 13.27 -7.41
CA VAL A 182 -4.15 14.48 -6.88
C VAL A 182 -5.66 14.34 -6.90
N HIS A 183 -6.22 13.80 -7.98
CA HIS A 183 -7.66 13.57 -8.10
C HIS A 183 -8.17 12.54 -7.09
N LEU A 184 -7.47 11.38 -6.98
CA LEU A 184 -7.85 10.32 -6.04
C LEU A 184 -7.81 10.80 -4.59
N ILE A 185 -6.77 11.56 -4.21
CA ILE A 185 -6.67 12.10 -2.85
C ILE A 185 -7.83 13.05 -2.55
N ARG A 186 -8.19 13.92 -3.47
CA ARG A 186 -9.26 14.91 -3.27
C ARG A 186 -10.65 14.29 -3.18
N HIS A 187 -10.94 13.30 -4.02
CA HIS A 187 -12.31 12.81 -4.20
C HIS A 187 -12.56 11.46 -3.50
N TYR A 188 -11.51 10.68 -3.27
CA TYR A 188 -11.59 9.34 -2.73
C TYR A 188 -10.68 9.10 -1.51
N GLY A 189 -9.96 10.14 -1.08
CA GLY A 189 -9.27 10.13 0.20
C GLY A 189 -10.27 10.11 1.35
N GLU A 190 -10.13 9.17 2.25
CA GLU A 190 -10.76 9.27 3.56
C GLU A 190 -9.95 10.28 4.37
N GLN A 191 -10.50 11.47 4.58
CA GLN A 191 -10.03 12.27 5.69
C GLN A 191 -10.41 11.51 6.97
N PRO A 192 -9.49 11.37 7.93
CA PRO A 192 -9.88 10.87 9.23
C PRO A 192 -11.00 11.77 9.72
N ARG A 193 -12.22 11.25 9.78
CA ARG A 193 -13.29 11.92 10.51
C ARG A 193 -12.75 12.17 11.90
N PRO A 194 -12.86 13.39 12.45
CA PRO A 194 -12.64 13.55 13.88
C PRO A 194 -13.57 12.54 14.54
N ALA A 195 -12.98 11.50 15.11
CA ALA A 195 -13.73 10.45 15.78
C ALA A 195 -14.62 11.14 16.81
N VAL A 196 -15.93 10.93 16.68
CA VAL A 196 -16.86 11.24 17.75
C VAL A 196 -16.26 10.62 18.99
N ALA A 197 -16.02 11.44 20.00
CA ALA A 197 -15.18 11.18 21.15
C ALA A 197 -15.55 9.88 21.86
N GLU A 198 -14.96 8.76 21.43
CA GLU A 198 -14.86 7.54 22.20
C GLU A 198 -13.48 7.52 22.86
N GLN A 199 -13.55 7.84 24.12
CA GLN A 199 -12.57 7.67 25.19
C GLN A 199 -11.11 7.39 24.76
N ASN A 200 -10.32 8.47 24.64
CA ASN A 200 -8.86 8.55 24.65
C ASN A 200 -8.05 7.83 23.53
N PRO A 201 -8.16 8.21 22.26
CA PRO A 201 -7.00 8.12 21.37
C PRO A 201 -6.00 9.23 21.74
N LEU A 202 -4.71 9.01 21.41
CA LEU A 202 -3.74 10.10 21.45
C LEU A 202 -4.29 11.30 20.67
N PRO A 203 -4.06 12.54 21.14
CA PRO A 203 -4.27 13.70 20.31
C PRO A 203 -3.55 13.43 18.96
N PRO A 204 -4.19 13.67 17.81
CA PRO A 204 -3.58 13.46 16.49
C PRO A 204 -2.17 14.06 16.39
N ARG A 205 -1.94 15.19 17.06
CA ARG A 205 -0.66 15.87 17.17
C ARG A 205 0.45 15.02 17.82
N ALA A 206 0.15 14.21 18.84
CA ALA A 206 1.18 13.41 19.50
C ALA A 206 1.64 12.21 18.64
N VAL A 207 0.72 11.60 17.88
CA VAL A 207 1.05 10.55 16.91
C VAL A 207 1.85 11.16 15.77
N LEU A 208 1.46 12.34 15.28
CA LEU A 208 2.18 13.08 14.26
C LEU A 208 3.62 13.35 14.70
N LEU A 209 3.82 13.98 15.85
CA LEU A 209 5.16 14.29 16.39
C LEU A 209 6.03 13.04 16.56
N ALA A 210 5.42 11.92 17.01
CA ALA A 210 6.13 10.65 17.12
C ALA A 210 6.55 10.11 15.76
N SER A 211 5.66 10.18 14.76
CA SER A 211 5.93 9.71 13.39
C SER A 211 6.97 10.58 12.69
N GLU A 212 6.85 11.90 12.77
CA GLU A 212 7.85 12.86 12.25
C GLU A 212 9.23 12.60 12.86
N PHE A 213 9.29 12.49 14.18
CA PHE A 213 10.56 12.18 14.86
C PHE A 213 11.18 10.87 14.37
N ILE A 214 10.37 9.83 14.13
CA ILE A 214 10.83 8.55 13.58
C ILE A 214 11.37 8.77 12.15
N HIS A 215 10.65 9.49 11.30
CA HIS A 215 11.07 9.76 9.92
C HIS A 215 12.36 10.58 9.83
N ASP A 216 12.54 11.55 10.73
CA ASP A 216 13.74 12.41 10.74
C ASP A 216 14.95 11.68 11.32
N ASN A 217 14.74 10.65 12.15
CA ASN A 217 15.81 10.01 12.92
C ASN A 217 15.93 8.49 12.67
N TYR A 218 15.22 7.89 11.73
CA TYR A 218 15.19 6.42 11.53
C TYR A 218 16.56 5.79 11.33
N ALA A 219 17.52 6.53 10.74
CA ALA A 219 18.87 6.05 10.51
C ALA A 219 19.73 5.98 11.79
N ARG A 220 19.29 6.61 12.87
CA ARG A 220 19.97 6.63 14.16
C ARG A 220 19.43 5.52 15.08
N ASP A 221 20.17 5.23 16.14
CA ASP A 221 19.69 4.38 17.21
C ASP A 221 18.76 5.22 18.13
N ILE A 222 17.46 5.17 17.86
CA ILE A 222 16.44 5.87 18.63
C ILE A 222 15.67 4.90 19.51
N SER A 223 15.50 5.28 20.78
CA SER A 223 14.75 4.50 21.76
C SER A 223 13.26 4.88 21.79
N LEU A 224 12.43 4.01 22.36
CA LEU A 224 11.02 4.33 22.65
C LEU A 224 10.90 5.60 23.53
N ALA A 225 11.87 5.83 24.43
CA ALA A 225 11.87 7.01 25.29
C ALA A 225 12.13 8.30 24.50
N ASP A 226 12.96 8.25 23.45
CA ASP A 226 13.23 9.40 22.58
C ASP A 226 12.00 9.78 21.76
N ILE A 227 11.31 8.77 21.18
CA ILE A 227 10.07 8.97 20.45
C ILE A 227 8.98 9.54 21.37
N ALA A 228 8.88 9.01 22.59
CA ALA A 228 7.90 9.46 23.57
C ALA A 228 8.15 10.91 24.01
N ARG A 229 9.42 11.28 24.19
CA ARG A 229 9.82 12.65 24.53
C ARG A 229 9.44 13.63 23.42
N ALA A 230 9.68 13.26 22.16
CA ALA A 230 9.29 14.07 20.99
C ALA A 230 7.77 14.28 20.91
N ALA A 231 6.99 13.28 21.32
CA ALA A 231 5.53 13.33 21.36
C ALA A 231 4.96 13.94 22.67
N HIS A 232 5.82 14.38 23.59
CA HIS A 232 5.45 14.88 24.94
C HIS A 232 4.65 13.86 25.76
N LEU A 233 5.02 12.57 25.67
CA LEU A 233 4.34 11.45 26.35
C LEU A 233 5.30 10.60 27.18
N SER A 234 4.75 9.80 28.08
CA SER A 234 5.51 8.71 28.69
C SER A 234 5.68 7.55 27.70
N PRO A 235 6.77 6.77 27.77
CA PRO A 235 6.98 5.61 26.89
C PRO A 235 5.83 4.60 26.90
N PHE A 236 5.25 4.36 28.08
CA PHE A 236 4.11 3.45 28.24
C PHE A 236 2.85 3.97 27.54
N HIS A 237 2.56 5.26 27.71
CA HIS A 237 1.40 5.90 27.09
C HIS A 237 1.56 5.94 25.56
N LEU A 238 2.75 6.31 25.07
CA LEU A 238 3.06 6.27 23.64
C LEU A 238 2.87 4.86 23.09
N ALA A 239 3.50 3.83 23.66
CA ALA A 239 3.45 2.47 23.12
C ALA A 239 2.02 1.94 22.94
N ARG A 240 1.19 2.16 23.98
CA ARG A 240 -0.22 1.72 23.98
C ARG A 240 -1.05 2.48 22.96
N GLN A 241 -0.95 3.80 22.96
CA GLN A 241 -1.81 4.66 22.16
C GLN A 241 -1.37 4.72 20.68
N PHE A 242 -0.05 4.71 20.44
CA PHE A 242 0.49 4.67 19.07
C PHE A 242 0.02 3.40 18.35
N LYS A 243 0.07 2.23 19.02
CA LYS A 243 -0.47 0.98 18.47
C LYS A 243 -1.97 1.07 18.21
N LYS A 244 -2.74 1.70 19.10
CA LYS A 244 -4.18 1.90 18.95
C LYS A 244 -4.50 2.80 17.75
N SER A 245 -3.69 3.83 17.52
CA SER A 245 -3.90 4.82 16.46
C SER A 245 -3.38 4.38 15.09
N THR A 246 -2.24 3.66 15.05
CA THR A 246 -1.55 3.29 13.80
C THR A 246 -1.66 1.80 13.45
N GLY A 247 -2.20 0.98 14.34
CA GLY A 247 -2.19 -0.48 14.22
C GLY A 247 -0.82 -1.12 14.50
N MET A 248 0.25 -0.33 14.65
CA MET A 248 1.63 -0.80 14.84
C MET A 248 2.22 -0.24 16.14
N THR A 249 3.14 -0.98 16.75
CA THR A 249 3.95 -0.40 17.84
C THR A 249 4.94 0.62 17.26
N PRO A 250 5.43 1.61 18.03
CA PRO A 250 6.45 2.56 17.57
C PRO A 250 7.70 1.88 16.98
N HIS A 251 8.12 0.76 17.58
CA HIS A 251 9.24 -0.02 17.07
C HIS A 251 8.92 -0.71 15.72
N GLN A 252 7.72 -1.27 15.56
CA GLN A 252 7.29 -1.85 14.28
C GLN A 252 7.23 -0.79 13.18
N TYR A 253 6.76 0.40 13.53
CA TYR A 253 6.70 1.54 12.62
C TYR A 253 8.12 2.01 12.19
N LEU A 254 9.05 2.17 13.15
CA LEU A 254 10.45 2.47 12.86
C LEU A 254 11.09 1.44 11.92
N VAL A 255 10.86 0.16 12.17
CA VAL A 255 11.37 -0.92 11.30
C VAL A 255 10.75 -0.84 9.90
N ALA A 256 9.47 -0.50 9.78
CA ALA A 256 8.81 -0.32 8.48
C ALA A 256 9.43 0.84 7.70
N VAL A 257 9.66 1.98 8.34
CA VAL A 257 10.34 3.15 7.74
C VAL A 257 11.74 2.78 7.26
N ARG A 258 12.53 2.08 8.07
CA ARG A 258 13.88 1.61 7.70
C ARG A 258 13.87 0.67 6.49
N VAL A 259 12.93 -0.28 6.45
CA VAL A 259 12.80 -1.23 5.32
C VAL A 259 12.42 -0.50 4.04
N ASN A 260 11.49 0.45 4.10
CA ASN A 260 11.10 1.26 2.94
C ASN A 260 12.26 2.13 2.44
N SER A 261 13.01 2.75 3.34
CA SER A 261 14.20 3.53 2.97
C SER A 261 15.27 2.65 2.33
N ALA A 262 15.49 1.44 2.87
CA ALA A 262 16.42 0.46 2.26
C ALA A 262 15.95 0.04 0.85
N ARG A 263 14.64 -0.19 0.68
CA ARG A 263 14.06 -0.48 -0.63
C ARG A 263 14.33 0.64 -1.64
N SER A 264 14.07 1.88 -1.25
CA SER A 264 14.31 3.05 -2.11
C SER A 264 15.77 3.18 -2.51
N LEU A 265 16.71 2.98 -1.57
CA LEU A 265 18.15 3.01 -1.86
C LEU A 265 18.59 1.90 -2.82
N LEU A 266 18.02 0.69 -2.66
CA LEU A 266 18.35 -0.45 -3.54
C LEU A 266 17.77 -0.27 -4.94
N SER A 267 16.55 0.27 -5.07
CA SER A 267 15.89 0.51 -6.36
C SER A 267 16.47 1.69 -7.13
N ALA A 268 17.04 2.69 -6.44
CA ALA A 268 17.63 3.86 -7.08
C ALA A 268 18.98 3.56 -7.78
N GLY A 269 19.43 2.31 -7.78
CA GLY A 269 20.70 1.93 -8.42
C GLY A 269 21.92 2.67 -7.83
N ALA A 270 21.81 3.21 -6.61
CA ALA A 270 22.83 3.99 -5.93
C ALA A 270 24.11 3.14 -5.85
N GLY A 271 25.01 3.38 -6.78
CA GLY A 271 26.21 2.65 -7.17
C GLY A 271 26.83 1.83 -6.04
N ALA A 272 27.13 0.57 -6.34
CA ALA A 272 28.04 -0.36 -5.68
C ALA A 272 28.04 -0.42 -4.13
N LYS A 273 27.07 0.15 -3.41
CA LYS A 273 26.98 0.01 -1.96
C LYS A 273 26.67 -1.44 -1.60
N SER A 274 27.46 -2.00 -0.69
CA SER A 274 27.19 -3.33 -0.15
C SER A 274 25.85 -3.34 0.60
N LEU A 275 25.24 -4.52 0.77
CA LEU A 275 24.03 -4.62 1.59
C LEU A 275 24.30 -4.26 3.06
N ALA A 276 25.54 -4.38 3.52
CA ALA A 276 25.98 -3.93 4.84
C ALA A 276 25.94 -2.41 4.93
N ASP A 277 26.41 -1.70 3.88
CA ASP A 277 26.35 -0.23 3.83
C ASP A 277 24.90 0.27 3.81
N VAL A 278 24.03 -0.40 3.04
CA VAL A 278 22.61 -0.07 3.03
C VAL A 278 21.98 -0.30 4.40
N ALA A 279 22.29 -1.41 5.07
CA ALA A 279 21.79 -1.70 6.41
C ALA A 279 22.21 -0.59 7.41
N ALA A 280 23.50 -0.22 7.41
CA ALA A 280 24.01 0.85 8.25
C ALA A 280 23.39 2.20 7.93
N ALA A 281 23.23 2.54 6.64
CA ALA A 281 22.66 3.81 6.19
C ALA A 281 21.20 4.00 6.62
N VAL A 282 20.44 2.91 6.81
CA VAL A 282 19.03 2.97 7.25
C VAL A 282 18.84 2.58 8.72
N GLY A 283 19.92 2.43 9.49
CA GLY A 283 19.87 2.23 10.93
C GLY A 283 19.64 0.79 11.41
N PHE A 284 19.89 -0.24 10.58
CA PHE A 284 19.96 -1.62 11.06
C PHE A 284 21.35 -1.94 11.60
N SER A 285 21.40 -2.77 12.65
CA SER A 285 22.64 -3.21 13.28
C SER A 285 23.57 -3.97 12.32
N ASP A 286 22.97 -4.74 11.41
CA ASP A 286 23.69 -5.57 10.45
C ASP A 286 22.84 -5.95 9.25
N GLN A 287 23.49 -6.51 8.21
CA GLN A 287 22.85 -6.98 6.99
C GLN A 287 21.82 -8.11 7.24
N SER A 288 22.08 -8.99 8.19
CA SER A 288 21.19 -10.13 8.50
C SER A 288 19.87 -9.65 9.10
N HIS A 289 19.96 -8.64 9.96
CA HIS A 289 18.80 -7.99 10.56
C HIS A 289 17.95 -7.29 9.49
N LEU A 290 18.58 -6.48 8.61
CA LEU A 290 17.89 -5.91 7.45
C LEU A 290 17.23 -6.99 6.60
N THR A 291 17.96 -8.03 6.18
CA THR A 291 17.46 -9.08 5.29
C THR A 291 16.24 -9.79 5.87
N ARG A 292 16.26 -10.10 7.18
CA ARG A 292 15.15 -10.74 7.87
C ARG A 292 13.88 -9.88 7.87
N HIS A 293 14.00 -8.58 8.19
CA HIS A 293 12.87 -7.66 8.19
C HIS A 293 12.37 -7.35 6.80
N PHE A 294 13.27 -7.16 5.85
CA PHE A 294 12.96 -6.90 4.44
C PHE A 294 12.17 -8.08 3.84
N LYS A 295 12.66 -9.33 4.03
CA LYS A 295 11.94 -10.53 3.57
C LYS A 295 10.58 -10.69 4.25
N ARG A 296 10.48 -10.36 5.55
CA ARG A 296 9.24 -10.45 6.30
C ARG A 296 8.18 -9.46 5.81
N GLN A 297 8.58 -8.24 5.43
CA GLN A 297 7.64 -7.18 5.03
C GLN A 297 7.33 -7.19 3.53
N LEU A 298 8.33 -7.47 2.69
CA LEU A 298 8.21 -7.36 1.24
C LEU A 298 8.14 -8.72 0.52
N GLY A 299 8.30 -9.83 1.24
CA GLY A 299 8.26 -11.18 0.67
C GLY A 299 9.50 -11.60 -0.13
N LEU A 300 10.41 -10.67 -0.41
CA LEU A 300 11.65 -10.88 -1.15
C LEU A 300 12.87 -10.39 -0.36
N THR A 301 14.05 -10.87 -0.72
CA THR A 301 15.29 -10.43 -0.09
C THR A 301 15.83 -9.15 -0.74
N PRO A 302 16.64 -8.32 -0.01
CA PRO A 302 17.31 -7.15 -0.60
C PRO A 302 18.15 -7.49 -1.83
N ARG A 303 18.76 -8.69 -1.87
CA ARG A 303 19.57 -9.17 -3.00
C ARG A 303 18.73 -9.44 -4.25
N GLN A 304 17.51 -9.94 -4.08
CA GLN A 304 16.57 -10.16 -5.19
C GLN A 304 16.01 -8.86 -5.77
N LEU A 305 15.96 -7.79 -4.99
CA LEU A 305 15.54 -6.47 -5.49
C LEU A 305 16.67 -5.75 -6.23
N LYS A 306 17.94 -6.05 -5.92
CA LYS A 306 19.12 -5.41 -6.53
C LYS A 306 19.46 -5.99 -7.92
N GLN A 307 18.84 -7.13 -8.30
CA GLN A 307 18.95 -7.74 -9.62
C GLN A 307 17.91 -7.16 -10.57
#